data_cabc838473a669f63ee712191f11a088
#
_entry.id   cabc838473a669f63ee712191f11a088
#
_cell.length_a   1.000
_cell.length_b   1.000
_cell.length_c   1.000
_cell.angle_alpha   90.00
_cell.angle_beta   90.00
_cell.angle_gamma   90.00
#
_symmetry.space_group_name_H-M   'P 1'
#
loop_
_entity.id
_entity.type
_entity.pdbx_description
1 polymer ?
#
loop_
_entity_poly.entity_id
_entity_poly.type
_entity_poly.pdbx_seq_one_letter_code
_entity_poly.pdbx_strand_id
1 'polypeptide(L)'
;MASPQPDPETELDQSLTTLEKFLGLLGFCHHTLLRATLSWLAFLLLAVALPLAAIELSRCSACEKLEIETFELQILVSRAVVAAVSLLCVSRNLRKYGIRKALFVDRCHGRMTEFRKQYIHRIRVFYWLLGSWFGVCLVLKTGREVARLVYLHNGSWGLSIILLIICLLSWSYSTLVFLSGCALFNLVGNLQIIHFENYGKVLEKDLDVSLYIEEHMTLTFDLSKISHRFRIFLLLEFLIVTASQFVTLLEATENQGIINIINGGDFAVLSIVQLVGIILCLSAAAKISHRAQSLGSVASRWHALVTCNANDGSGSGNAENGGNAEPHPSGSLSFNCSESDLESADYMPLPSNIHPTPSKSSYERRQAFVTYVQSNTGGFTIFGWIVDRMLINTIFFIELSLVFFVLGKTITVTIR
;
A
#
# COMPACT_ATOMS: atom_id res chain seq x y z
N MET A 1 26.64 35.72 -2.37
CA MET A 1 25.18 35.86 -2.39
C MET A 1 24.59 34.47 -2.22
N ALA A 2 24.15 34.12 -1.01
CA ALA A 2 23.45 32.86 -0.77
C ALA A 2 22.04 33.01 -1.34
N SER A 3 21.64 32.12 -2.25
CA SER A 3 20.25 32.05 -2.73
C SER A 3 19.32 31.85 -1.53
N PRO A 4 18.21 32.58 -1.42
CA PRO A 4 17.26 32.40 -0.35
C PRO A 4 16.77 30.95 -0.37
N GLN A 5 16.98 30.25 0.76
CA GLN A 5 16.47 28.90 0.94
C GLN A 5 14.93 28.99 0.87
N PRO A 6 14.25 28.25 -0.04
CA PRO A 6 12.81 28.35 -0.17
C PRO A 6 12.15 28.00 1.16
N ASP A 7 11.11 28.75 1.52
CA ASP A 7 10.32 28.50 2.72
C ASP A 7 9.85 27.04 2.74
N PRO A 8 10.09 26.29 3.81
CA PRO A 8 9.80 24.87 3.86
C PRO A 8 8.29 24.55 3.67
N GLU A 9 7.38 25.52 3.77
CA GLU A 9 5.96 25.38 3.40
C GLU A 9 5.77 25.22 1.91
N THR A 10 6.48 26.03 1.14
CA THR A 10 6.44 25.99 -0.32
C THR A 10 7.00 24.67 -0.86
N GLU A 11 8.03 24.09 -0.23
CA GLU A 11 8.66 22.85 -0.68
C GLU A 11 7.74 21.62 -0.54
N LEU A 12 7.01 21.49 0.59
CA LEU A 12 6.03 20.42 0.77
C LEU A 12 4.86 20.56 -0.21
N ASP A 13 4.31 21.77 -0.35
CA ASP A 13 3.22 22.04 -1.28
C ASP A 13 3.63 21.79 -2.72
N GLN A 14 4.85 22.13 -3.09
CA GLN A 14 5.41 21.82 -4.41
C GLN A 14 5.55 20.30 -4.63
N SER A 15 6.00 19.57 -3.62
CA SER A 15 6.12 18.11 -3.68
C SER A 15 4.76 17.44 -3.83
N LEU A 16 3.74 17.91 -3.10
CA LEU A 16 2.36 17.42 -3.18
C LEU A 16 1.73 17.76 -4.55
N THR A 17 1.93 18.97 -5.04
CA THR A 17 1.45 19.39 -6.37
C THR A 17 2.10 18.57 -7.48
N THR A 18 3.38 18.25 -7.35
CA THR A 18 4.09 17.37 -8.30
C THR A 18 3.50 15.95 -8.27
N LEU A 19 3.22 15.42 -7.08
CA LEU A 19 2.57 14.12 -6.92
C LEU A 19 1.16 14.13 -7.52
N GLU A 20 0.38 15.18 -7.29
CA GLU A 20 -0.97 15.33 -7.86
C GLU A 20 -0.94 15.40 -9.39
N LYS A 21 -0.01 16.17 -9.97
CA LYS A 21 0.19 16.23 -11.43
C LYS A 21 0.57 14.87 -12.01
N PHE A 22 1.48 14.15 -11.35
CA PHE A 22 1.90 12.82 -11.78
C PHE A 22 0.74 11.82 -11.75
N LEU A 23 -0.02 11.77 -10.64
CA LEU A 23 -1.20 10.92 -10.54
C LEU A 23 -2.32 11.36 -11.51
N GLY A 24 -2.44 12.67 -11.76
CA GLY A 24 -3.35 13.23 -12.75
C GLY A 24 -3.01 12.79 -14.19
N LEU A 25 -1.73 12.73 -14.53
CA LEU A 25 -1.25 12.23 -15.83
C LEU A 25 -1.60 10.75 -16.04
N LEU A 26 -1.50 9.94 -14.98
CA LEU A 26 -1.89 8.53 -15.02
C LEU A 26 -3.40 8.31 -15.00
N GLY A 27 -4.18 9.36 -14.73
CA GLY A 27 -5.64 9.28 -14.73
C GLY A 27 -6.27 8.98 -13.37
N PHE A 28 -5.58 9.18 -12.25
CA PHE A 28 -6.13 8.97 -10.91
C PHE A 28 -6.88 10.18 -10.36
N CYS A 29 -6.46 11.40 -10.70
CA CYS A 29 -7.01 12.64 -10.15
C CYS A 29 -8.05 13.27 -11.09
N HIS A 30 -9.32 13.25 -10.69
CA HIS A 30 -10.41 13.81 -11.47
C HIS A 30 -11.30 14.71 -10.62
N HIS A 31 -11.31 16.01 -10.93
CA HIS A 31 -12.20 16.96 -10.28
C HIS A 31 -13.57 17.04 -10.96
N THR A 32 -13.69 16.60 -12.22
CA THR A 32 -14.92 16.64 -13.00
C THR A 32 -15.24 15.28 -13.61
N LEU A 33 -16.53 14.97 -13.78
CA LEU A 33 -16.99 13.74 -14.42
C LEU A 33 -16.42 13.59 -15.84
N LEU A 34 -16.32 14.68 -16.59
CA LEU A 34 -15.79 14.69 -17.94
C LEU A 34 -14.31 14.27 -18.00
N ARG A 35 -13.49 14.71 -17.03
CA ARG A 35 -12.10 14.23 -16.93
C ARG A 35 -12.03 12.77 -16.52
N ALA A 36 -12.95 12.30 -15.69
CA ALA A 36 -13.03 10.89 -15.32
C ALA A 36 -13.34 10.00 -16.54
N THR A 37 -14.35 10.37 -17.34
CA THR A 37 -14.70 9.63 -18.57
C THR A 37 -13.55 9.65 -19.58
N LEU A 38 -12.90 10.80 -19.77
CA LEU A 38 -11.74 10.92 -20.66
C LEU A 38 -10.56 10.02 -20.21
N SER A 39 -10.30 9.94 -18.90
CA SER A 39 -9.27 9.05 -18.36
C SER A 39 -9.59 7.58 -18.58
N TRP A 40 -10.85 7.16 -18.36
CA TRP A 40 -11.25 5.79 -18.64
C TRP A 40 -11.17 5.47 -20.12
N LEU A 41 -11.53 6.41 -20.98
CA LEU A 41 -11.42 6.26 -22.43
C LEU A 41 -9.94 6.15 -22.85
N ALA A 42 -9.06 6.97 -22.31
CA ALA A 42 -7.62 6.87 -22.53
C ALA A 42 -7.06 5.53 -22.01
N PHE A 43 -7.52 5.06 -20.85
CA PHE A 43 -7.15 3.76 -20.31
C PHE A 43 -7.58 2.62 -21.24
N LEU A 44 -8.82 2.59 -21.69
CA LEU A 44 -9.32 1.57 -22.62
C LEU A 44 -8.58 1.60 -23.95
N LEU A 45 -8.27 2.79 -24.44
CA LEU A 45 -7.51 2.93 -25.68
C LEU A 45 -6.07 2.39 -25.51
N LEU A 46 -5.35 2.86 -24.48
CA LEU A 46 -3.93 2.53 -24.30
C LEU A 46 -3.71 1.13 -23.75
N ALA A 47 -4.51 0.68 -22.77
CA ALA A 47 -4.29 -0.59 -22.10
C ALA A 47 -4.96 -1.79 -22.80
N VAL A 48 -5.99 -1.56 -23.63
CA VAL A 48 -6.77 -2.64 -24.26
C VAL A 48 -6.77 -2.53 -25.78
N ALA A 49 -7.29 -1.43 -26.35
CA ALA A 49 -7.51 -1.34 -27.80
C ALA A 49 -6.18 -1.36 -28.59
N LEU A 50 -5.19 -0.62 -28.13
CA LEU A 50 -3.89 -0.49 -28.80
C LEU A 50 -3.13 -1.83 -28.87
N PRO A 51 -2.98 -2.60 -27.78
CA PRO A 51 -2.31 -3.91 -27.85
C PRO A 51 -3.16 -4.97 -28.59
N LEU A 52 -4.49 -4.93 -28.51
CA LEU A 52 -5.34 -5.80 -29.32
C LEU A 52 -5.12 -5.54 -30.81
N ALA A 53 -5.11 -4.28 -31.24
CA ALA A 53 -4.81 -3.91 -32.63
C ALA A 53 -3.40 -4.37 -33.04
N ALA A 54 -2.42 -4.29 -32.15
CA ALA A 54 -1.07 -4.75 -32.44
C ALA A 54 -1.00 -6.30 -32.60
N ILE A 55 -1.74 -7.07 -31.80
CA ILE A 55 -1.86 -8.51 -31.92
C ILE A 55 -2.52 -8.86 -33.25
N GLU A 56 -3.63 -8.21 -33.60
CA GLU A 56 -4.34 -8.44 -34.88
C GLU A 56 -3.47 -8.12 -36.09
N LEU A 57 -2.72 -6.99 -36.07
CA LEU A 57 -1.82 -6.60 -37.15
C LEU A 57 -0.60 -7.53 -37.27
N SER A 58 -0.20 -8.21 -36.19
CA SER A 58 0.88 -9.20 -36.21
C SER A 58 0.45 -10.56 -36.74
N ARG A 59 -0.83 -10.76 -37.05
CA ARG A 59 -1.37 -12.01 -37.61
C ARG A 59 -0.79 -12.30 -38.99
N CYS A 60 -0.02 -13.37 -39.11
CA CYS A 60 0.33 -13.97 -40.40
C CYS A 60 -0.72 -15.06 -40.78
N SER A 61 -1.20 -15.03 -42.01
CA SER A 61 -2.31 -15.86 -42.48
C SER A 61 -2.03 -17.39 -42.69
N ALA A 62 -0.90 -17.91 -42.18
CA ALA A 62 -0.44 -19.26 -42.56
C ALA A 62 0.14 -20.14 -41.43
N CYS A 63 -0.18 -19.96 -40.17
CA CYS A 63 0.40 -20.79 -39.10
C CYS A 63 -0.65 -21.32 -38.12
N GLU A 64 -0.41 -22.50 -37.50
CA GLU A 64 -1.15 -23.16 -36.41
C GLU A 64 -1.18 -22.28 -35.12
N LYS A 65 -1.85 -21.13 -35.16
CA LYS A 65 -1.63 -20.02 -34.20
C LYS A 65 -2.77 -19.75 -33.23
N LEU A 66 -3.85 -20.53 -33.24
CA LEU A 66 -5.02 -20.23 -32.39
C LEU A 66 -4.68 -20.32 -30.90
N GLU A 67 -3.82 -21.24 -30.47
CA GLU A 67 -3.46 -21.45 -29.07
C GLU A 67 -2.49 -20.41 -28.54
N ILE A 68 -1.55 -19.93 -29.35
CA ILE A 68 -0.59 -18.87 -28.96
C ILE A 68 -1.33 -17.54 -28.74
N GLU A 69 -2.35 -17.32 -29.56
CA GLU A 69 -3.14 -16.08 -29.51
C GLU A 69 -4.02 -16.01 -28.27
N THR A 70 -4.62 -17.09 -27.83
CA THR A 70 -5.41 -17.19 -26.60
C THR A 70 -4.56 -16.86 -25.39
N PHE A 71 -3.33 -17.36 -25.32
CA PHE A 71 -2.39 -17.10 -24.23
C PHE A 71 -1.95 -15.62 -24.16
N GLU A 72 -1.58 -14.99 -25.28
CA GLU A 72 -1.23 -13.56 -25.33
C GLU A 72 -2.42 -12.68 -24.94
N LEU A 73 -3.63 -13.03 -25.37
CA LEU A 73 -4.86 -12.34 -25.01
C LEU A 73 -5.13 -12.43 -23.50
N GLN A 74 -4.91 -13.58 -22.89
CA GLN A 74 -5.11 -13.80 -21.46
C GLN A 74 -4.12 -12.97 -20.63
N ILE A 75 -2.84 -12.90 -21.00
CA ILE A 75 -1.84 -12.03 -20.38
C ILE A 75 -2.28 -10.56 -20.47
N LEU A 76 -2.78 -10.14 -21.64
CA LEU A 76 -3.29 -8.79 -21.85
C LEU A 76 -4.48 -8.48 -20.94
N VAL A 77 -5.47 -9.38 -20.88
CA VAL A 77 -6.66 -9.23 -20.05
C VAL A 77 -6.29 -9.16 -18.58
N SER A 78 -5.44 -10.07 -18.09
CA SER A 78 -4.97 -10.08 -16.71
C SER A 78 -4.30 -8.74 -16.33
N ARG A 79 -3.39 -8.26 -17.15
CA ARG A 79 -2.70 -6.98 -16.95
C ARG A 79 -3.67 -5.80 -16.94
N ALA A 80 -4.61 -5.78 -17.88
CA ALA A 80 -5.61 -4.71 -17.98
C ALA A 80 -6.55 -4.69 -16.79
N VAL A 81 -6.99 -5.85 -16.30
CA VAL A 81 -7.89 -5.97 -15.14
C VAL A 81 -7.21 -5.50 -13.86
N VAL A 82 -5.97 -5.92 -13.60
CA VAL A 82 -5.20 -5.47 -12.42
C VAL A 82 -4.99 -3.95 -12.45
N ALA A 83 -4.61 -3.39 -13.61
CA ALA A 83 -4.46 -1.94 -13.76
C ALA A 83 -5.80 -1.21 -13.62
N ALA A 84 -6.91 -1.76 -14.13
CA ALA A 84 -8.25 -1.19 -14.01
C ALA A 84 -8.71 -1.12 -12.54
N VAL A 85 -8.48 -2.17 -11.76
CA VAL A 85 -8.80 -2.20 -10.33
C VAL A 85 -8.01 -1.14 -9.58
N SER A 86 -6.70 -1.04 -9.85
CA SER A 86 -5.85 -0.01 -9.27
C SER A 86 -6.37 1.39 -9.62
N LEU A 87 -6.67 1.65 -10.90
CA LEU A 87 -7.22 2.93 -11.36
C LEU A 87 -8.57 3.23 -10.69
N LEU A 88 -9.50 2.25 -10.65
CA LEU A 88 -10.84 2.43 -10.09
C LEU A 88 -10.80 2.75 -8.59
N CYS A 89 -10.12 1.92 -7.80
CA CYS A 89 -10.11 2.03 -6.35
C CYS A 89 -9.37 3.30 -5.88
N VAL A 90 -8.21 3.56 -6.46
CA VAL A 90 -7.40 4.73 -6.08
C VAL A 90 -8.03 6.03 -6.56
N SER A 91 -8.54 6.09 -7.80
CA SER A 91 -9.22 7.31 -8.29
C SER A 91 -10.48 7.63 -7.50
N ARG A 92 -11.26 6.60 -7.07
CA ARG A 92 -12.42 6.79 -6.19
C ARG A 92 -12.01 7.41 -4.85
N ASN A 93 -10.94 6.90 -4.24
CA ASN A 93 -10.42 7.43 -2.99
C ASN A 93 -9.93 8.87 -3.13
N LEU A 94 -9.12 9.15 -4.17
CA LEU A 94 -8.59 10.49 -4.41
C LEU A 94 -9.67 11.51 -4.78
N ARG A 95 -10.71 11.08 -5.52
CA ARG A 95 -11.85 11.94 -5.84
C ARG A 95 -12.69 12.28 -4.62
N LYS A 96 -12.91 11.30 -3.71
CA LYS A 96 -13.76 11.51 -2.52
C LYS A 96 -13.06 12.39 -1.48
N TYR A 97 -11.75 12.21 -1.27
CA TYR A 97 -11.03 12.84 -0.15
C TYR A 97 -10.01 13.90 -0.58
N GLY A 98 -9.59 13.92 -1.83
CA GLY A 98 -8.45 14.73 -2.29
C GLY A 98 -7.11 14.18 -1.80
N ILE A 99 -6.01 14.62 -2.42
CA ILE A 99 -4.67 14.08 -2.11
C ILE A 99 -4.19 14.47 -0.71
N ARG A 100 -4.47 15.69 -0.25
CA ARG A 100 -4.04 16.18 1.07
C ARG A 100 -4.67 15.38 2.20
N LYS A 101 -6.00 15.16 2.15
CA LYS A 101 -6.73 14.34 3.13
C LYS A 101 -6.44 12.84 2.99
N ALA A 102 -6.13 12.36 1.78
CA ALA A 102 -5.73 10.97 1.55
C ALA A 102 -4.38 10.66 2.20
N LEU A 103 -3.46 11.63 2.22
CA LEU A 103 -2.13 11.55 2.84
C LEU A 103 -2.09 12.06 4.29
N PHE A 104 -3.24 12.43 4.88
CA PHE A 104 -3.35 12.96 6.25
C PHE A 104 -2.47 14.18 6.55
N VAL A 105 -2.18 15.01 5.53
CA VAL A 105 -1.33 16.20 5.67
C VAL A 105 -2.00 17.28 6.53
N ASP A 106 -3.32 17.44 6.44
CA ASP A 106 -4.06 18.51 7.14
C ASP A 106 -4.06 18.37 8.68
N ARG A 107 -3.77 17.18 9.21
CA ARG A 107 -3.69 16.93 10.65
C ARG A 107 -2.40 17.41 11.33
N CYS A 108 -1.42 17.79 10.54
CA CYS A 108 -0.11 18.18 11.07
C CYS A 108 -0.01 19.65 11.50
N HIS A 109 -1.12 20.42 11.54
CA HIS A 109 -1.12 21.90 11.68
C HIS A 109 -0.41 22.47 12.91
N GLY A 110 -0.18 21.71 13.98
CA GLY A 110 0.49 22.21 15.18
C GLY A 110 1.96 21.80 15.34
N ARG A 111 2.44 20.79 14.62
CA ARG A 111 3.80 20.22 14.74
C ARG A 111 4.53 20.12 13.38
N MET A 112 4.20 20.99 12.45
CA MET A 112 4.53 20.90 11.02
C MET A 112 6.02 20.89 10.68
N THR A 113 6.88 21.57 11.42
CA THR A 113 8.27 21.77 10.98
C THR A 113 9.11 20.50 11.01
N GLU A 114 8.89 19.61 11.97
CA GLU A 114 9.64 18.37 12.12
C GLU A 114 9.13 17.26 11.17
N PHE A 115 7.81 17.21 10.99
CA PHE A 115 7.18 16.25 10.08
C PHE A 115 7.42 16.54 8.60
N ARG A 116 7.52 17.81 8.24
CA ARG A 116 7.63 18.28 6.86
C ARG A 116 8.82 17.66 6.11
N LYS A 117 10.00 17.68 6.71
CA LYS A 117 11.20 17.06 6.11
C LYS A 117 11.02 15.55 5.90
N GLN A 118 10.38 14.88 6.86
CA GLN A 118 10.10 13.45 6.77
C GLN A 118 9.08 13.14 5.66
N TYR A 119 8.03 13.96 5.51
CA TYR A 119 7.04 13.83 4.44
C TYR A 119 7.66 14.00 3.05
N ILE A 120 8.44 15.05 2.84
CA ILE A 120 9.17 15.29 1.58
C ILE A 120 10.10 14.11 1.26
N HIS A 121 10.83 13.62 2.26
CA HIS A 121 11.69 12.45 2.10
C HIS A 121 10.89 11.21 1.66
N ARG A 122 9.74 10.93 2.28
CA ARG A 122 8.88 9.78 1.91
C ARG A 122 8.29 9.92 0.51
N ILE A 123 7.89 11.12 0.08
CA ILE A 123 7.44 11.37 -1.28
C ILE A 123 8.60 11.14 -2.28
N ARG A 124 9.81 11.57 -1.96
CA ARG A 124 11.00 11.28 -2.79
C ARG A 124 11.30 9.78 -2.88
N VAL A 125 11.20 9.06 -1.76
CA VAL A 125 11.35 7.59 -1.71
C VAL A 125 10.27 6.91 -2.56
N PHE A 126 9.04 7.41 -2.57
CA PHE A 126 7.98 6.92 -3.45
C PHE A 126 8.39 6.96 -4.93
N TYR A 127 8.89 8.09 -5.42
CA TYR A 127 9.34 8.20 -6.83
C TYR A 127 10.54 7.29 -7.13
N TRP A 128 11.49 7.22 -6.21
CA TRP A 128 12.66 6.36 -6.39
C TRP A 128 12.27 4.88 -6.44
N LEU A 129 11.40 4.45 -5.53
CA LEU A 129 10.91 3.08 -5.46
C LEU A 129 10.09 2.72 -6.72
N LEU A 130 9.17 3.60 -7.12
CA LEU A 130 8.38 3.41 -8.34
C LEU A 130 9.29 3.36 -9.58
N GLY A 131 10.23 4.31 -9.70
CA GLY A 131 11.13 4.39 -10.84
C GLY A 131 12.08 3.22 -10.93
N SER A 132 12.65 2.75 -9.82
CA SER A 132 13.56 1.60 -9.80
C SER A 132 12.86 0.30 -10.22
N TRP A 133 11.71 -0.02 -9.61
CA TRP A 133 10.96 -1.23 -9.96
C TRP A 133 10.40 -1.19 -11.37
N PHE A 134 9.83 -0.06 -11.77
CA PHE A 134 9.37 0.12 -13.14
C PHE A 134 10.53 -0.03 -14.15
N GLY A 135 11.69 0.55 -13.87
CA GLY A 135 12.88 0.46 -14.72
C GLY A 135 13.35 -0.98 -14.90
N VAL A 136 13.45 -1.75 -13.81
CA VAL A 136 13.81 -3.18 -13.88
C VAL A 136 12.81 -3.96 -14.74
N CYS A 137 11.51 -3.80 -14.49
CA CYS A 137 10.47 -4.48 -15.25
C CYS A 137 10.47 -4.06 -16.74
N LEU A 138 10.75 -2.78 -17.03
CA LEU A 138 10.84 -2.28 -18.41
C LEU A 138 12.01 -2.90 -19.16
N VAL A 139 13.18 -3.03 -18.52
CA VAL A 139 14.35 -3.70 -19.12
C VAL A 139 14.04 -5.16 -19.45
N LEU A 140 13.40 -5.89 -18.52
CA LEU A 140 13.00 -7.28 -18.74
C LEU A 140 12.00 -7.40 -19.91
N LYS A 141 10.99 -6.52 -19.94
CA LYS A 141 9.99 -6.51 -21.04
C LYS A 141 10.64 -6.17 -22.38
N THR A 142 11.50 -5.15 -22.42
CA THR A 142 12.19 -4.76 -23.64
C THR A 142 13.09 -5.88 -24.15
N GLY A 143 13.84 -6.52 -23.26
CA GLY A 143 14.68 -7.69 -23.62
C GLY A 143 13.88 -8.82 -24.27
N ARG A 144 12.71 -9.14 -23.68
CA ARG A 144 11.80 -10.15 -24.24
C ARG A 144 11.25 -9.73 -25.60
N GLU A 145 10.81 -8.48 -25.77
CA GLU A 145 10.25 -8.02 -27.03
C GLU A 145 11.30 -7.96 -28.14
N VAL A 146 12.53 -7.58 -27.81
CA VAL A 146 13.65 -7.60 -28.76
C VAL A 146 13.98 -9.05 -29.15
N ALA A 147 14.01 -9.98 -28.20
CA ALA A 147 14.19 -11.40 -28.51
C ALA A 147 13.08 -11.90 -29.47
N ARG A 148 11.80 -11.58 -29.18
CA ARG A 148 10.68 -11.89 -30.08
C ARG A 148 10.89 -11.34 -31.50
N LEU A 149 11.31 -10.08 -31.60
CA LEU A 149 11.58 -9.44 -32.88
C LEU A 149 12.66 -10.19 -33.70
N VAL A 150 13.77 -10.57 -33.04
CA VAL A 150 14.89 -11.25 -33.68
C VAL A 150 14.50 -12.66 -34.16
N TYR A 151 13.75 -13.40 -33.35
CA TYR A 151 13.36 -14.80 -33.67
C TYR A 151 12.19 -14.93 -34.65
N LEU A 152 11.24 -13.96 -34.68
CA LEU A 152 10.00 -14.03 -35.48
C LEU A 152 10.00 -13.09 -36.69
N HIS A 153 11.17 -12.51 -37.04
CA HIS A 153 11.23 -11.57 -38.15
C HIS A 153 10.92 -12.22 -39.51
N ASN A 154 9.74 -11.95 -40.06
CA ASN A 154 9.28 -12.46 -41.36
C ASN A 154 8.69 -11.37 -42.26
N GLY A 155 9.08 -10.08 -42.09
CA GLY A 155 8.46 -8.98 -42.84
C GLY A 155 9.30 -7.72 -42.90
N SER A 156 8.65 -6.56 -43.12
CA SER A 156 9.32 -5.28 -43.15
C SER A 156 9.77 -4.85 -41.75
N TRP A 157 11.06 -4.56 -41.58
CA TRP A 157 11.65 -4.08 -40.31
C TRP A 157 10.93 -2.86 -39.74
N GLY A 158 10.47 -1.94 -40.59
CA GLY A 158 9.81 -0.72 -40.15
C GLY A 158 8.49 -0.98 -39.40
N LEU A 159 7.64 -1.87 -39.95
CA LEU A 159 6.37 -2.23 -39.29
C LEU A 159 6.60 -2.92 -37.95
N SER A 160 7.56 -3.85 -37.91
CA SER A 160 7.90 -4.59 -36.68
C SER A 160 8.42 -3.69 -35.57
N ILE A 161 9.22 -2.67 -35.87
CA ILE A 161 9.69 -1.67 -34.91
C ILE A 161 8.53 -0.80 -34.39
N ILE A 162 7.62 -0.37 -35.27
CA ILE A 162 6.44 0.41 -34.89
C ILE A 162 5.56 -0.40 -33.92
N LEU A 163 5.28 -1.65 -34.23
CA LEU A 163 4.49 -2.55 -33.37
C LEU A 163 5.18 -2.75 -32.00
N LEU A 164 6.51 -2.94 -31.99
CA LEU A 164 7.28 -3.05 -30.76
C LEU A 164 7.12 -1.80 -29.88
N ILE A 165 7.25 -0.61 -30.45
CA ILE A 165 7.08 0.66 -29.70
C ILE A 165 5.67 0.78 -29.14
N ILE A 166 4.65 0.46 -29.93
CA ILE A 166 3.24 0.47 -29.51
C ILE A 166 3.00 -0.50 -28.33
N CYS A 167 3.50 -1.73 -28.42
CA CYS A 167 3.39 -2.72 -27.36
C CYS A 167 4.10 -2.26 -26.07
N LEU A 168 5.30 -1.71 -26.19
CA LEU A 168 6.04 -1.18 -25.04
C LEU A 168 5.34 0.03 -24.37
N LEU A 169 4.78 0.94 -25.15
CA LEU A 169 4.03 2.08 -24.61
C LEU A 169 2.77 1.64 -23.87
N SER A 170 1.98 0.73 -24.48
CA SER A 170 0.79 0.17 -23.87
C SER A 170 1.11 -0.57 -22.56
N TRP A 171 2.16 -1.42 -22.62
CA TRP A 171 2.61 -2.17 -21.45
C TRP A 171 3.10 -1.24 -20.34
N SER A 172 3.91 -0.23 -20.69
CA SER A 172 4.44 0.76 -19.74
C SER A 172 3.33 1.51 -19.03
N TYR A 173 2.32 1.97 -19.77
CA TYR A 173 1.20 2.71 -19.21
C TYR A 173 0.42 1.85 -18.19
N SER A 174 -0.01 0.63 -18.55
CA SER A 174 -0.76 -0.25 -17.64
C SER A 174 0.06 -0.65 -16.42
N THR A 175 1.35 -0.93 -16.59
CA THR A 175 2.27 -1.26 -15.47
C THR A 175 2.48 -0.07 -14.54
N LEU A 176 2.64 1.16 -15.08
CA LEU A 176 2.74 2.37 -14.26
C LEU A 176 1.46 2.64 -13.48
N VAL A 177 0.29 2.46 -14.08
CA VAL A 177 -1.00 2.60 -13.37
C VAL A 177 -1.06 1.62 -12.20
N PHE A 178 -0.78 0.35 -12.43
CA PHE A 178 -0.80 -0.66 -11.38
C PHE A 178 0.21 -0.37 -10.26
N LEU A 179 1.48 -0.21 -10.60
CA LEU A 179 2.54 0.02 -9.61
C LEU A 179 2.36 1.34 -8.85
N SER A 180 1.80 2.39 -9.49
CA SER A 180 1.51 3.65 -8.82
C SER A 180 0.44 3.51 -7.74
N GLY A 181 -0.59 2.69 -7.96
CA GLY A 181 -1.59 2.39 -6.93
C GLY A 181 -0.98 1.67 -5.72
N CYS A 182 -0.18 0.63 -5.98
CA CYS A 182 0.54 -0.10 -4.92
C CYS A 182 1.55 0.78 -4.17
N ALA A 183 2.31 1.61 -4.90
CA ALA A 183 3.27 2.54 -4.32
C ALA A 183 2.57 3.66 -3.52
N LEU A 184 1.40 4.13 -3.95
CA LEU A 184 0.62 5.11 -3.20
C LEU A 184 0.11 4.54 -1.87
N PHE A 185 -0.38 3.30 -1.87
CA PHE A 185 -0.73 2.63 -0.61
C PHE A 185 0.50 2.50 0.31
N ASN A 186 1.65 2.13 -0.25
CA ASN A 186 2.91 2.07 0.50
C ASN A 186 3.31 3.45 1.06
N LEU A 187 3.13 4.52 0.29
CA LEU A 187 3.38 5.90 0.75
C LEU A 187 2.47 6.26 1.93
N VAL A 188 1.14 6.07 1.80
CA VAL A 188 0.17 6.34 2.88
C VAL A 188 0.55 5.57 4.14
N GLY A 189 0.92 4.30 4.01
CA GLY A 189 1.37 3.48 5.12
C GLY A 189 2.63 4.01 5.80
N ASN A 190 3.63 4.40 5.03
CA ASN A 190 4.86 4.97 5.56
C ASN A 190 4.64 6.33 6.25
N LEU A 191 3.70 7.15 5.78
CA LEU A 191 3.34 8.39 6.44
C LEU A 191 2.65 8.11 7.79
N GLN A 192 1.77 7.13 7.86
CA GLN A 192 1.14 6.74 9.12
C GLN A 192 2.16 6.20 10.14
N ILE A 193 3.18 5.48 9.69
CA ILE A 193 4.27 5.01 10.57
C ILE A 193 4.98 6.20 11.24
N ILE A 194 5.20 7.30 10.53
CA ILE A 194 5.81 8.51 11.12
C ILE A 194 4.98 9.02 12.31
N HIS A 195 3.64 9.00 12.19
CA HIS A 195 2.78 9.42 13.30
C HIS A 195 2.90 8.49 14.52
N PHE A 196 2.96 7.17 14.31
CA PHE A 196 3.20 6.20 15.40
C PHE A 196 4.58 6.36 16.04
N GLU A 197 5.63 6.61 15.26
CA GLU A 197 6.99 6.83 15.77
C GLU A 197 7.08 8.11 16.62
N ASN A 198 6.39 9.16 16.19
CA ASN A 198 6.37 10.42 16.93
C ASN A 198 5.53 10.33 18.20
N TYR A 199 4.45 9.55 18.19
CA TYR A 199 3.70 9.24 19.40
C TYR A 199 4.59 8.55 20.46
N GLY A 200 5.43 7.59 20.05
CA GLY A 200 6.41 6.97 20.96
C GLY A 200 7.35 7.99 21.61
N LYS A 201 7.79 9.04 20.87
CA LYS A 201 8.61 10.12 21.41
C LYS A 201 7.82 11.08 22.32
N VAL A 202 6.53 11.23 22.10
CA VAL A 202 5.65 12.04 22.97
C VAL A 202 5.50 11.41 24.33
N LEU A 203 5.48 10.08 24.44
CA LEU A 203 5.46 9.35 25.70
C LEU A 203 6.71 9.62 26.59
N GLU A 204 7.82 10.04 25.98
CA GLU A 204 9.03 10.43 26.73
C GLU A 204 8.90 11.83 27.38
N LYS A 205 7.88 12.63 27.01
CA LYS A 205 7.60 13.93 27.60
C LYS A 205 6.64 13.76 28.77
N ASP A 206 6.87 14.46 29.84
CA ASP A 206 6.01 14.42 31.05
C ASP A 206 4.73 15.23 30.81
N LEU A 207 3.76 14.63 30.08
CA LEU A 207 2.46 15.19 29.76
C LEU A 207 1.36 14.45 30.56
N ASP A 208 0.17 15.03 30.61
CA ASP A 208 -0.99 14.37 31.25
C ASP A 208 -1.40 13.11 30.48
N VAL A 209 -1.74 12.06 31.24
CA VAL A 209 -2.15 10.75 30.72
C VAL A 209 -3.39 10.85 29.81
N SER A 210 -4.28 11.81 30.10
CA SER A 210 -5.47 12.05 29.27
C SER A 210 -5.11 12.42 27.82
N LEU A 211 -4.08 13.22 27.64
CA LEU A 211 -3.60 13.64 26.33
C LEU A 211 -2.98 12.47 25.55
N TYR A 212 -2.29 11.57 26.26
CA TYR A 212 -1.76 10.35 25.62
C TYR A 212 -2.87 9.43 25.13
N ILE A 213 -3.95 9.27 25.87
CA ILE A 213 -5.11 8.48 25.46
C ILE A 213 -5.77 9.10 24.24
N GLU A 214 -6.01 10.40 24.25
CA GLU A 214 -6.64 11.13 23.14
C GLU A 214 -5.82 11.01 21.85
N GLU A 215 -4.50 11.19 21.94
CA GLU A 215 -3.62 11.06 20.78
C GLU A 215 -3.57 9.61 20.26
N HIS A 216 -3.55 8.61 21.15
CA HIS A 216 -3.62 7.19 20.76
C HIS A 216 -4.96 6.86 20.07
N MET A 217 -6.09 7.33 20.60
CA MET A 217 -7.40 7.15 20.01
C MET A 217 -7.45 7.75 18.59
N THR A 218 -6.88 8.94 18.42
CA THR A 218 -6.81 9.61 17.12
C THR A 218 -5.96 8.82 16.12
N LEU A 219 -4.83 8.26 16.54
CA LEU A 219 -3.96 7.45 15.68
C LEU A 219 -4.63 6.14 15.25
N THR A 220 -5.30 5.46 16.17
CA THR A 220 -6.03 4.21 15.87
C THR A 220 -7.23 4.46 14.97
N PHE A 221 -7.93 5.57 15.15
CA PHE A 221 -9.02 6.00 14.27
C PHE A 221 -8.53 6.30 12.85
N ASP A 222 -7.39 6.98 12.69
CA ASP A 222 -6.78 7.22 11.38
C ASP A 222 -6.36 5.94 10.69
N LEU A 223 -5.79 5.00 11.45
CA LEU A 223 -5.45 3.68 10.94
C LEU A 223 -6.70 2.92 10.45
N SER A 224 -7.81 2.99 11.18
CA SER A 224 -9.09 2.43 10.78
C SER A 224 -9.62 3.07 9.49
N LYS A 225 -9.47 4.40 9.33
CA LYS A 225 -9.82 5.09 8.07
C LYS A 225 -8.97 4.60 6.89
N ILE A 226 -7.67 4.43 7.07
CA ILE A 226 -6.79 3.90 6.01
C ILE A 226 -7.22 2.47 5.66
N SER A 227 -7.43 1.63 6.67
CA SER A 227 -7.90 0.25 6.47
C SER A 227 -9.20 0.22 5.68
N HIS A 228 -10.19 1.02 6.06
CA HIS A 228 -11.48 1.11 5.37
C HIS A 228 -11.35 1.58 3.91
N ARG A 229 -10.51 2.59 3.64
CA ARG A 229 -10.30 3.15 2.29
C ARG A 229 -9.62 2.19 1.33
N PHE A 230 -8.67 1.38 1.82
CA PHE A 230 -7.84 0.51 0.98
C PHE A 230 -8.21 -0.97 1.05
N ARG A 231 -9.14 -1.40 1.92
CA ARG A 231 -9.53 -2.81 2.07
C ARG A 231 -9.99 -3.47 0.76
N ILE A 232 -10.85 -2.75 0.00
CA ILE A 232 -11.38 -3.26 -1.28
C ILE A 232 -10.26 -3.34 -2.32
N PHE A 233 -9.41 -2.31 -2.39
CA PHE A 233 -8.25 -2.29 -3.28
C PHE A 233 -7.36 -3.52 -3.03
N LEU A 234 -6.91 -3.73 -1.80
CA LEU A 234 -6.03 -4.84 -1.45
C LEU A 234 -6.68 -6.21 -1.69
N LEU A 235 -7.94 -6.37 -1.31
CA LEU A 235 -8.66 -7.63 -1.52
C LEU A 235 -8.77 -7.98 -3.01
N LEU A 236 -9.18 -7.01 -3.84
CA LEU A 236 -9.31 -7.23 -5.28
C LEU A 236 -7.96 -7.48 -5.95
N GLU A 237 -6.92 -6.74 -5.57
CA GLU A 237 -5.57 -6.95 -6.11
C GLU A 237 -5.08 -8.37 -5.80
N PHE A 238 -5.17 -8.83 -4.55
CA PHE A 238 -4.76 -10.18 -4.18
C PHE A 238 -5.57 -11.24 -4.93
N LEU A 239 -6.90 -11.10 -4.95
CA LEU A 239 -7.78 -12.06 -5.62
C LEU A 239 -7.47 -12.17 -7.12
N ILE A 240 -7.32 -11.03 -7.80
CA ILE A 240 -7.11 -11.01 -9.26
C ILE A 240 -5.72 -11.50 -9.61
N VAL A 241 -4.69 -11.11 -8.85
CA VAL A 241 -3.32 -11.59 -9.08
C VAL A 241 -3.24 -13.09 -8.88
N THR A 242 -3.77 -13.62 -7.76
CA THR A 242 -3.78 -15.07 -7.48
C THR A 242 -4.57 -15.84 -8.55
N ALA A 243 -5.75 -15.35 -8.92
CA ALA A 243 -6.57 -15.96 -9.97
C ALA A 243 -5.84 -15.94 -11.33
N SER A 244 -5.21 -14.82 -11.68
CA SER A 244 -4.43 -14.70 -12.92
C SER A 244 -3.28 -15.69 -12.97
N GLN A 245 -2.50 -15.81 -11.90
CA GLN A 245 -1.39 -16.77 -11.84
C GLN A 245 -1.88 -18.22 -11.90
N PHE A 246 -2.98 -18.53 -11.21
CA PHE A 246 -3.56 -19.87 -11.22
C PHE A 246 -4.07 -20.27 -12.61
N VAL A 247 -4.81 -19.38 -13.29
CA VAL A 247 -5.31 -19.64 -14.65
C VAL A 247 -4.16 -19.86 -15.62
N THR A 248 -3.12 -19.04 -15.55
CA THR A 248 -1.93 -19.20 -16.40
C THR A 248 -1.18 -20.51 -16.10
N LEU A 249 -1.17 -20.91 -14.81
CA LEU A 249 -0.62 -22.20 -14.42
C LEU A 249 -1.36 -23.37 -15.05
N LEU A 250 -2.71 -23.34 -15.04
CA LEU A 250 -3.53 -24.37 -15.67
C LEU A 250 -3.21 -24.48 -17.16
N GLU A 251 -3.17 -23.36 -17.86
CA GLU A 251 -2.88 -23.32 -19.29
C GLU A 251 -1.46 -23.79 -19.62
N ALA A 252 -0.47 -23.42 -18.78
CA ALA A 252 0.89 -23.90 -18.91
C ALA A 252 1.03 -25.42 -18.67
N THR A 253 0.10 -26.03 -17.94
CA THR A 253 0.09 -27.49 -17.71
C THR A 253 -0.65 -28.25 -18.78
N GLU A 254 -1.68 -27.66 -19.36
CA GLU A 254 -2.49 -28.29 -20.42
C GLU A 254 -1.73 -28.35 -21.75
N ASN A 255 -1.02 -27.29 -22.12
CA ASN A 255 -0.33 -27.12 -23.39
C ASN A 255 1.16 -27.54 -23.32
N GLN A 256 1.42 -28.80 -22.93
CA GLN A 256 2.77 -29.38 -22.85
C GLN A 256 3.44 -29.51 -24.23
N GLY A 257 4.00 -28.44 -24.73
CA GLY A 257 4.79 -28.48 -25.97
C GLY A 257 4.78 -27.20 -26.80
N ILE A 258 3.86 -26.27 -26.51
CA ILE A 258 3.68 -25.03 -27.29
C ILE A 258 4.27 -23.79 -26.61
N ILE A 259 4.60 -23.89 -25.31
CA ILE A 259 5.16 -22.77 -24.57
C ILE A 259 6.65 -22.64 -24.90
N ASN A 260 6.94 -21.86 -25.93
CA ASN A 260 8.29 -21.43 -26.24
C ASN A 260 8.76 -20.35 -25.24
N ILE A 261 10.08 -20.20 -25.11
CA ILE A 261 10.71 -19.14 -24.28
C ILE A 261 10.16 -17.74 -24.56
N ILE A 262 9.65 -17.53 -25.78
CA ILE A 262 9.09 -16.26 -26.25
C ILE A 262 7.73 -15.98 -25.59
N ASN A 263 6.86 -16.98 -25.47
CA ASN A 263 5.53 -16.82 -24.87
C ASN A 263 5.59 -16.91 -23.34
N GLY A 264 6.37 -17.85 -22.79
CA GLY A 264 6.62 -17.96 -21.37
C GLY A 264 7.34 -16.76 -20.78
N GLY A 265 8.18 -16.07 -21.55
CA GLY A 265 8.87 -14.86 -21.12
C GLY A 265 7.93 -13.68 -20.82
N ASP A 266 6.84 -13.52 -21.57
CA ASP A 266 5.86 -12.45 -21.30
C ASP A 266 5.09 -12.68 -20.01
N PHE A 267 4.72 -13.94 -19.77
CA PHE A 267 4.12 -14.33 -18.51
C PHE A 267 5.07 -14.14 -17.32
N ALA A 268 6.33 -14.50 -17.46
CA ALA A 268 7.35 -14.30 -16.41
C ALA A 268 7.47 -12.82 -16.03
N VAL A 269 7.52 -11.92 -17.01
CA VAL A 269 7.56 -10.47 -16.76
C VAL A 269 6.28 -10.00 -16.06
N LEU A 270 5.10 -10.46 -16.49
CA LEU A 270 3.83 -10.12 -15.84
C LEU A 270 3.81 -10.58 -14.37
N SER A 271 4.20 -11.83 -14.11
CA SER A 271 4.26 -12.38 -12.74
C SER A 271 5.22 -11.61 -11.84
N ILE A 272 6.37 -11.18 -12.35
CA ILE A 272 7.31 -10.33 -11.61
C ILE A 272 6.67 -8.99 -11.26
N VAL A 273 6.00 -8.33 -12.21
CA VAL A 273 5.31 -7.05 -11.96
C VAL A 273 4.24 -7.21 -10.88
N GLN A 274 3.41 -8.25 -10.97
CA GLN A 274 2.36 -8.54 -10.01
C GLN A 274 2.93 -8.85 -8.62
N LEU A 275 3.98 -9.66 -8.55
CA LEU A 275 4.67 -9.98 -7.29
C LEU A 275 5.25 -8.73 -6.63
N VAL A 276 5.88 -7.83 -7.40
CA VAL A 276 6.38 -6.55 -6.89
C VAL A 276 5.25 -5.72 -6.29
N GLY A 277 4.10 -5.60 -6.98
CA GLY A 277 2.93 -4.89 -6.47
C GLY A 277 2.43 -5.46 -5.13
N ILE A 278 2.29 -6.78 -5.04
CA ILE A 278 1.90 -7.46 -3.79
C ILE A 278 2.91 -7.22 -2.67
N ILE A 279 4.21 -7.35 -2.94
CA ILE A 279 5.28 -7.08 -1.96
C ILE A 279 5.17 -5.65 -1.43
N LEU A 280 4.94 -4.65 -2.29
CA LEU A 280 4.78 -3.27 -1.87
C LEU A 280 3.58 -3.09 -0.94
N CYS A 281 2.45 -3.70 -1.26
CA CYS A 281 1.24 -3.64 -0.45
C CYS A 281 1.40 -4.39 0.88
N LEU A 282 1.87 -5.63 0.85
CA LEU A 282 2.04 -6.45 2.05
C LEU A 282 3.07 -5.86 3.00
N SER A 283 4.21 -5.37 2.47
CA SER A 283 5.26 -4.75 3.29
C SER A 283 4.75 -3.50 4.01
N ALA A 284 3.91 -2.69 3.36
CA ALA A 284 3.29 -1.53 3.98
C ALA A 284 2.33 -1.92 5.10
N ALA A 285 1.40 -2.84 4.82
CA ALA A 285 0.43 -3.32 5.80
C ALA A 285 1.12 -3.97 7.03
N ALA A 286 2.18 -4.78 6.79
CA ALA A 286 2.97 -5.39 7.85
C ALA A 286 3.65 -4.36 8.75
N LYS A 287 4.30 -3.37 8.16
CA LYS A 287 5.01 -2.32 8.90
C LYS A 287 4.06 -1.51 9.76
N ILE A 288 2.91 -1.13 9.21
CA ILE A 288 1.89 -0.37 9.96
C ILE A 288 1.37 -1.20 11.15
N SER A 289 0.93 -2.44 10.91
CA SER A 289 0.42 -3.32 11.97
C SER A 289 1.46 -3.56 13.06
N HIS A 290 2.71 -3.82 12.68
CA HIS A 290 3.80 -4.01 13.63
C HIS A 290 4.07 -2.76 14.47
N ARG A 291 4.03 -1.56 13.88
CA ARG A 291 4.21 -0.31 14.63
C ARG A 291 3.04 -0.02 15.55
N ALA A 292 1.81 -0.21 15.10
CA ALA A 292 0.63 -0.06 15.96
C ALA A 292 0.69 -1.01 17.16
N GLN A 293 0.99 -2.29 16.96
CA GLN A 293 1.11 -3.28 18.04
C GLN A 293 2.29 -3.01 18.99
N SER A 294 3.39 -2.45 18.49
CA SER A 294 4.56 -2.13 19.32
C SER A 294 4.31 -1.00 20.34
N LEU A 295 3.25 -0.20 20.17
CA LEU A 295 2.92 0.87 21.13
C LEU A 295 2.60 0.33 22.53
N GLY A 296 1.99 -0.84 22.65
CA GLY A 296 1.73 -1.47 23.94
C GLY A 296 3.02 -1.76 24.72
N SER A 297 4.07 -2.23 24.06
CA SER A 297 5.37 -2.46 24.66
C SER A 297 6.10 -1.16 25.06
N VAL A 298 5.97 -0.12 24.21
CA VAL A 298 6.54 1.20 24.49
C VAL A 298 5.87 1.84 25.72
N ALA A 299 4.54 1.78 25.79
CA ALA A 299 3.78 2.29 26.94
C ALA A 299 4.13 1.57 28.24
N SER A 300 4.27 0.23 28.19
CA SER A 300 4.70 -0.56 29.36
C SER A 300 6.10 -0.21 29.83
N ARG A 301 7.05 -0.06 28.90
CA ARG A 301 8.41 0.35 29.20
C ARG A 301 8.46 1.77 29.79
N TRP A 302 7.69 2.70 29.23
CA TRP A 302 7.57 4.06 29.78
C TRP A 302 7.07 4.03 31.20
N HIS A 303 5.99 3.30 31.49
CA HIS A 303 5.43 3.16 32.84
C HIS A 303 6.45 2.61 33.84
N ALA A 304 7.17 1.55 33.44
CA ALA A 304 8.20 0.96 34.30
C ALA A 304 9.32 1.95 34.63
N LEU A 305 9.83 2.68 33.63
CA LEU A 305 10.90 3.69 33.82
C LEU A 305 10.46 4.82 34.76
N VAL A 306 9.26 5.37 34.57
CA VAL A 306 8.73 6.44 35.40
C VAL A 306 8.49 5.94 36.86
N THR A 307 8.07 4.69 37.02
CA THR A 307 7.85 4.11 38.35
C THR A 307 9.16 3.85 39.10
N CYS A 308 10.20 3.34 38.40
CA CYS A 308 11.53 3.15 39.00
C CYS A 308 12.17 4.48 39.40
N ASN A 309 12.12 5.49 38.54
CA ASN A 309 12.69 6.81 38.86
C ASN A 309 11.96 7.52 40.02
N ALA A 310 10.66 7.30 40.18
CA ALA A 310 9.89 7.84 41.30
C ALA A 310 10.29 7.20 42.63
N ASN A 311 10.70 5.94 42.67
CA ASN A 311 11.17 5.25 43.86
C ASN A 311 12.57 5.69 44.30
N ASP A 312 13.46 6.01 43.36
CA ASP A 312 14.81 6.51 43.71
C ASP A 312 14.81 7.92 44.29
N GLY A 313 13.76 8.72 43.99
CA GLY A 313 13.58 10.08 44.57
C GLY A 313 12.93 10.13 45.94
N SER A 314 12.33 9.04 46.43
CA SER A 314 11.60 8.98 47.70
C SER A 314 12.28 8.11 48.77
N GLY A 315 13.62 8.12 48.80
CA GLY A 315 14.39 7.49 49.89
C GLY A 315 14.29 8.27 51.20
N SER A 316 13.14 8.30 51.82
CA SER A 316 12.94 8.41 53.31
C SER A 316 11.45 8.65 53.62
N GLY A 317 10.76 7.68 54.19
CA GLY A 317 9.46 7.90 54.81
C GLY A 317 8.47 6.73 54.69
N ASN A 318 8.57 5.84 55.67
CA ASN A 318 7.51 4.95 56.19
C ASN A 318 6.56 4.16 55.28
N ALA A 319 6.81 2.85 55.28
CA ALA A 319 5.81 1.82 55.02
C ALA A 319 4.70 1.86 56.08
N GLU A 320 3.45 1.80 55.65
CA GLU A 320 2.36 1.00 56.22
C GLU A 320 1.04 1.37 55.53
N ASN A 321 0.46 0.51 54.72
CA ASN A 321 -0.80 -0.15 55.01
C ASN A 321 -1.23 -1.03 53.82
N GLY A 322 -1.28 -2.34 54.08
CA GLY A 322 -1.87 -3.30 53.19
C GLY A 322 -3.40 -3.14 53.13
N GLY A 323 -3.90 -2.88 51.96
CA GLY A 323 -5.34 -2.93 51.65
C GLY A 323 -5.56 -3.88 50.50
N ASN A 324 -6.19 -5.01 50.76
CA ASN A 324 -6.69 -5.97 49.76
C ASN A 324 -7.66 -5.25 48.83
N ALA A 325 -7.23 -4.99 47.61
CA ALA A 325 -8.12 -4.55 46.54
C ALA A 325 -8.50 -5.76 45.68
N GLU A 326 -9.76 -6.18 45.79
CA GLU A 326 -10.38 -7.13 44.87
C GLU A 326 -10.25 -6.64 43.42
N PRO A 327 -10.01 -7.55 42.46
CA PRO A 327 -9.95 -7.20 41.06
C PRO A 327 -11.37 -6.92 40.53
N HIS A 328 -11.74 -5.66 40.42
CA HIS A 328 -12.92 -5.28 39.64
C HIS A 328 -12.69 -5.61 38.15
N PRO A 329 -13.66 -6.21 37.44
CA PRO A 329 -13.55 -6.49 36.02
C PRO A 329 -13.47 -5.16 35.29
N SER A 330 -12.31 -4.90 34.71
CA SER A 330 -12.09 -3.78 33.76
C SER A 330 -12.97 -4.01 32.56
N GLY A 331 -14.10 -3.31 32.49
CA GLY A 331 -14.88 -3.20 31.28
C GLY A 331 -13.98 -2.64 30.18
N SER A 332 -13.64 -3.48 29.22
CA SER A 332 -12.93 -3.03 28.02
C SER A 332 -13.82 -2.02 27.31
N LEU A 333 -13.44 -0.74 27.34
CA LEU A 333 -14.00 0.29 26.49
C LEU A 333 -13.55 -0.01 25.05
N SER A 334 -14.21 -0.99 24.44
CA SER A 334 -14.07 -1.26 23.03
C SER A 334 -14.83 -0.16 22.27
N PHE A 335 -14.10 0.75 21.67
CA PHE A 335 -14.68 1.73 20.77
C PHE A 335 -15.00 1.05 19.44
N ASN A 336 -16.23 0.54 19.32
CA ASN A 336 -16.80 0.12 18.04
C ASN A 336 -17.21 1.37 17.26
N CYS A 337 -16.31 1.95 16.49
CA CYS A 337 -16.68 2.94 15.47
C CYS A 337 -17.53 2.24 14.42
N SER A 338 -18.75 2.73 14.20
CA SER A 338 -19.62 2.27 13.12
C SER A 338 -18.95 2.54 11.75
N GLU A 339 -19.21 1.69 10.79
CA GLU A 339 -18.67 1.85 9.43
C GLU A 339 -19.09 3.19 8.78
N SER A 340 -20.27 3.71 9.15
CA SER A 340 -20.75 5.03 8.76
C SER A 340 -19.90 6.17 9.33
N ASP A 341 -19.34 6.02 10.53
CA ASP A 341 -18.53 7.06 11.17
C ASP A 341 -17.17 7.20 10.50
N LEU A 342 -16.62 6.12 9.95
CA LEU A 342 -15.35 6.13 9.20
C LEU A 342 -15.47 6.83 7.84
N GLU A 343 -16.69 6.89 7.28
CA GLU A 343 -16.94 7.57 6.01
C GLU A 343 -17.22 9.07 6.14
N SER A 344 -17.89 9.49 7.21
CA SER A 344 -18.47 10.84 7.35
C SER A 344 -17.71 11.75 8.33
N ALA A 345 -17.06 11.20 9.35
CA ALA A 345 -16.41 12.01 10.38
C ALA A 345 -14.96 12.39 10.03
N ASP A 346 -14.68 13.69 9.96
CA ASP A 346 -13.31 14.21 9.87
C ASP A 346 -12.56 14.13 11.22
N TYR A 347 -13.31 14.10 12.34
CA TYR A 347 -12.80 14.00 13.71
C TYR A 347 -13.50 12.89 14.47
N MET A 348 -12.76 12.26 15.39
CA MET A 348 -13.32 11.26 16.30
C MET A 348 -14.26 11.95 17.29
N PRO A 349 -15.52 11.49 17.47
CA PRO A 349 -16.36 12.00 18.56
C PRO A 349 -15.77 11.59 19.88
N LEU A 350 -15.27 12.53 20.67
CA LEU A 350 -14.88 12.30 22.05
C LEU A 350 -16.14 12.02 22.88
N PRO A 351 -16.11 11.01 23.77
CA PRO A 351 -17.22 10.80 24.69
C PRO A 351 -17.32 11.99 25.65
N SER A 352 -18.41 12.75 25.53
CA SER A 352 -18.67 13.98 26.28
C SER A 352 -18.97 13.77 27.79
N ASN A 353 -18.98 12.54 28.28
CA ASN A 353 -19.35 12.18 29.65
C ASN A 353 -18.18 11.61 30.47
N ILE A 354 -17.02 12.26 30.46
CA ILE A 354 -15.98 11.95 31.45
C ILE A 354 -16.29 12.77 32.71
N HIS A 355 -17.10 12.21 33.62
CA HIS A 355 -17.20 12.76 34.97
C HIS A 355 -15.82 12.67 35.64
N PRO A 356 -15.29 13.77 36.21
CA PRO A 356 -14.06 13.75 36.98
C PRO A 356 -14.27 12.86 38.20
N THR A 357 -13.74 11.64 38.14
CA THR A 357 -13.68 10.73 39.30
C THR A 357 -12.64 11.27 40.31
N PRO A 358 -12.86 11.05 41.62
CA PRO A 358 -11.98 11.53 42.67
C PRO A 358 -10.53 11.07 42.43
N SER A 359 -9.58 11.90 42.78
CA SER A 359 -8.15 11.85 42.49
C SER A 359 -7.52 10.46 42.63
N LYS A 360 -7.50 9.70 41.54
CA LYS A 360 -6.68 8.49 41.45
C LYS A 360 -5.20 8.89 41.51
N SER A 361 -4.38 8.06 42.16
CA SER A 361 -2.95 8.28 42.23
C SER A 361 -2.34 8.35 40.81
N SER A 362 -1.29 9.10 40.64
CA SER A 362 -0.58 9.22 39.36
C SER A 362 -0.16 7.84 38.81
N TYR A 363 0.17 6.91 39.70
CA TYR A 363 0.48 5.52 39.36
C TYR A 363 -0.71 4.79 38.73
N GLU A 364 -1.89 4.85 39.36
CA GLU A 364 -3.11 4.19 38.85
C GLU A 364 -3.53 4.70 37.48
N ARG A 365 -3.41 6.02 37.23
CA ARG A 365 -3.69 6.61 35.92
C ARG A 365 -2.74 6.08 34.84
N ARG A 366 -1.44 6.00 35.16
CA ARG A 366 -0.44 5.45 34.22
C ARG A 366 -0.68 3.96 33.96
N GLN A 367 -1.01 3.19 34.98
CA GLN A 367 -1.33 1.77 34.83
C GLN A 367 -2.59 1.56 33.99
N ALA A 368 -3.66 2.32 34.22
CA ALA A 368 -4.87 2.29 33.42
C ALA A 368 -4.58 2.62 31.94
N PHE A 369 -3.71 3.59 31.67
CA PHE A 369 -3.27 3.90 30.32
C PHE A 369 -2.54 2.73 29.64
N VAL A 370 -1.60 2.08 30.34
CA VAL A 370 -0.88 0.92 29.78
C VAL A 370 -1.85 -0.21 29.47
N THR A 371 -2.77 -0.51 30.40
CA THR A 371 -3.80 -1.53 30.19
C THR A 371 -4.70 -1.20 29.00
N TYR A 372 -5.09 0.08 28.86
CA TYR A 372 -5.86 0.56 27.71
C TYR A 372 -5.11 0.34 26.38
N VAL A 373 -3.86 0.77 26.26
CA VAL A 373 -3.08 0.62 25.03
C VAL A 373 -2.83 -0.85 24.71
N GLN A 374 -2.58 -1.71 25.70
CA GLN A 374 -2.43 -3.14 25.51
C GLN A 374 -3.71 -3.84 25.04
N SER A 375 -4.86 -3.41 25.55
CA SER A 375 -6.16 -3.93 25.13
C SER A 375 -6.60 -3.43 23.75
N ASN A 376 -6.09 -2.25 23.33
CA ASN A 376 -6.44 -1.58 22.08
C ASN A 376 -5.21 -1.44 21.17
N THR A 377 -4.52 -2.53 20.92
CA THR A 377 -3.23 -2.52 20.18
C THR A 377 -3.33 -2.02 18.74
N GLY A 378 -4.52 -1.93 18.16
CA GLY A 378 -4.70 -1.50 16.79
C GLY A 378 -4.02 -2.43 15.77
N GLY A 379 -4.19 -2.12 14.50
CA GLY A 379 -3.58 -2.84 13.39
C GLY A 379 -4.32 -2.53 12.09
N PHE A 380 -3.67 -2.77 10.97
CA PHE A 380 -4.34 -2.67 9.68
C PHE A 380 -5.32 -3.82 9.52
N THR A 381 -6.59 -3.52 9.26
CA THR A 381 -7.65 -4.53 9.17
C THR A 381 -8.25 -4.61 7.77
N ILE A 382 -8.55 -5.83 7.32
CA ILE A 382 -9.33 -6.11 6.12
C ILE A 382 -10.59 -6.83 6.56
N PHE A 383 -11.76 -6.17 6.48
CA PHE A 383 -13.05 -6.71 6.94
C PHE A 383 -13.02 -7.27 8.37
N GLY A 384 -12.36 -6.56 9.30
CA GLY A 384 -12.24 -6.96 10.70
C GLY A 384 -11.09 -7.92 11.02
N TRP A 385 -10.43 -8.50 10.03
CA TRP A 385 -9.25 -9.35 10.22
C TRP A 385 -7.99 -8.48 10.26
N ILE A 386 -7.22 -8.60 11.32
CA ILE A 386 -5.93 -7.90 11.44
C ILE A 386 -4.93 -8.55 10.48
N VAL A 387 -4.33 -7.72 9.64
CA VAL A 387 -3.25 -8.14 8.74
C VAL A 387 -1.96 -8.22 9.56
N ASP A 388 -1.69 -9.42 10.07
CA ASP A 388 -0.48 -9.72 10.83
C ASP A 388 0.64 -10.30 9.95
N ARG A 389 1.81 -10.52 10.54
CA ARG A 389 2.96 -11.09 9.83
C ARG A 389 2.71 -12.50 9.34
N MET A 390 1.90 -13.29 10.06
CA MET A 390 1.63 -14.67 9.71
C MET A 390 0.79 -14.75 8.43
N LEU A 391 -0.28 -13.96 8.36
CA LEU A 391 -1.12 -13.84 7.17
C LEU A 391 -0.31 -13.37 5.96
N ILE A 392 0.54 -12.34 6.16
CA ILE A 392 1.39 -11.78 5.11
C ILE A 392 2.37 -12.82 4.57
N ASN A 393 3.06 -13.54 5.46
CA ASN A 393 3.97 -14.61 5.05
C ASN A 393 3.25 -15.71 4.29
N THR A 394 2.06 -16.10 4.74
CA THR A 394 1.25 -17.12 4.06
C THR A 394 0.87 -16.70 2.64
N ILE A 395 0.36 -15.48 2.46
CA ILE A 395 0.04 -14.93 1.14
C ILE A 395 1.30 -14.89 0.26
N PHE A 396 2.41 -14.35 0.80
CA PHE A 396 3.68 -14.25 0.07
C PHE A 396 4.20 -15.62 -0.37
N PHE A 397 4.16 -16.62 0.50
CA PHE A 397 4.60 -17.99 0.13
C PHE A 397 3.71 -18.64 -0.92
N ILE A 398 2.39 -18.42 -0.87
CA ILE A 398 1.47 -18.91 -1.91
C ILE A 398 1.81 -18.29 -3.26
N GLU A 399 1.88 -16.96 -3.32
CA GLU A 399 2.20 -16.22 -4.55
C GLU A 399 3.57 -16.60 -5.11
N LEU A 400 4.59 -16.64 -4.25
CA LEU A 400 5.94 -17.01 -4.65
C LEU A 400 6.02 -18.46 -5.17
N SER A 401 5.30 -19.38 -4.54
CA SER A 401 5.24 -20.78 -4.97
C SER A 401 4.58 -20.92 -6.35
N LEU A 402 3.49 -20.18 -6.59
CA LEU A 402 2.85 -20.13 -7.91
C LEU A 402 3.80 -19.60 -8.99
N VAL A 403 4.47 -18.48 -8.71
CA VAL A 403 5.47 -17.89 -9.64
C VAL A 403 6.60 -18.86 -9.94
N PHE A 404 7.20 -19.50 -8.93
CA PHE A 404 8.29 -20.45 -9.13
C PHE A 404 7.83 -21.70 -9.88
N PHE A 405 6.63 -22.18 -9.62
CA PHE A 405 6.10 -23.34 -10.33
C PHE A 405 5.94 -23.02 -11.83
N VAL A 406 5.38 -21.88 -12.16
CA VAL A 406 5.20 -21.48 -13.56
C VAL A 406 6.55 -21.24 -14.25
N LEU A 407 7.48 -20.53 -13.61
CA LEU A 407 8.83 -20.32 -14.12
C LEU A 407 9.57 -21.64 -14.33
N GLY A 408 9.46 -22.58 -13.39
CA GLY A 408 10.05 -23.91 -13.50
C GLY A 408 9.52 -24.70 -14.69
N LYS A 409 8.20 -24.65 -14.93
CA LYS A 409 7.59 -25.28 -16.11
C LYS A 409 8.07 -24.65 -17.43
N THR A 410 8.14 -23.32 -17.48
CA THR A 410 8.62 -22.59 -18.66
C THR A 410 10.07 -22.96 -19.01
N ILE A 411 10.95 -23.07 -18.02
CA ILE A 411 12.37 -23.42 -18.22
C ILE A 411 12.52 -24.88 -18.66
N THR A 412 11.79 -25.83 -18.08
CA THR A 412 11.89 -27.26 -18.42
C THR A 412 11.43 -27.56 -19.83
N VAL A 413 10.43 -26.84 -20.34
CA VAL A 413 9.97 -26.98 -21.73
C VAL A 413 11.00 -26.44 -22.73
N THR A 414 11.77 -25.42 -22.33
CA THR A 414 12.80 -24.82 -23.22
C THR A 414 14.05 -25.69 -23.40
N ILE A 415 14.36 -26.57 -22.42
CA ILE A 415 15.57 -27.41 -22.43
C ILE A 415 15.33 -28.74 -23.17
N ARG A 416 14.11 -29.10 -23.48
CA ARG A 416 13.75 -30.26 -24.29
C ARG A 416 13.54 -29.87 -25.77
#